data_3223ee527a0e7d1f88a5010c528697a3
#
_entry.id   3223ee527a0e7d1f88a5010c528697a3
#
_cell.length_a   1.000
_cell.length_b   1.000
_cell.length_c   1.000
_cell.angle_alpha   90.00
_cell.angle_beta   90.00
_cell.angle_gamma   90.00
#
_symmetry.space_group_name_H-M   'P 1'
#
loop_
_entity.id
_entity.type
_entity.pdbx_description
1 polymer ?
#
loop_
_entity_poly.entity_id
_entity_poly.type
_entity_poly.pdbx_seq_one_letter_code
_entity_poly.pdbx_strand_id
1 'polypeptide(L)'
;SIIFSIYEDKPGMLYKILGVFEKESINLTKIESRPSKKGLGKYLFFVDFYGHRKDKTVQNILNELDGLTYFLKVLGSYPEF
;
A
#
# COMPACT_ATOMS: atom_id res chain seq x y z
N SER A 1 3.77 -8.23 0.70
CA SER A 1 3.96 -7.01 -0.07
C SER A 1 2.72 -6.67 -0.88
N ILE A 2 2.58 -5.40 -1.17
CA ILE A 2 1.47 -4.91 -1.97
C ILE A 2 1.99 -3.99 -3.06
N ILE A 3 1.19 -3.84 -4.10
CA ILE A 3 1.43 -2.86 -5.14
C ILE A 3 0.16 -2.03 -5.26
N PHE A 4 0.32 -0.72 -5.37
CA PHE A 4 -0.84 0.15 -5.55
C PHE A 4 -0.46 1.36 -6.38
N SER A 5 -1.48 2.00 -6.94
CA SER A 5 -1.32 3.30 -7.56
C SER A 5 -2.34 4.26 -6.95
N ILE A 6 -2.04 5.54 -7.04
CA ILE A 6 -2.89 6.57 -6.45
C ILE A 6 -3.35 7.52 -7.56
N TYR A 7 -4.41 8.26 -7.25
CA TYR A 7 -4.91 9.27 -8.17
C TYR A 7 -3.89 10.41 -8.24
N GLU A 8 -3.41 10.70 -9.43
CA GLU A 8 -2.30 11.63 -9.61
C GLU A 8 -2.65 13.07 -9.27
N ASP A 9 -3.92 13.41 -9.32
CA ASP A 9 -4.37 14.76 -9.05
C ASP A 9 -4.76 14.97 -7.58
N LYS A 10 -4.33 14.08 -6.72
CA LYS A 10 -4.66 14.16 -5.29
C LYS A 10 -3.39 14.29 -4.48
N PRO A 11 -2.87 15.51 -4.31
CA PRO A 11 -1.65 15.69 -3.53
C PRO A 11 -1.85 15.24 -2.10
N GLY A 12 -0.78 14.71 -1.50
CA GLY A 12 -0.83 14.23 -0.13
C GLY A 12 -1.42 12.84 0.03
N MET A 13 -1.84 12.21 -1.07
CA MET A 13 -2.44 10.89 -0.98
C MET A 13 -1.45 9.84 -0.47
N LEU A 14 -0.22 9.90 -0.93
CA LEU A 14 0.80 8.96 -0.44
C LEU A 14 1.01 9.14 1.06
N TYR A 15 1.00 10.36 1.52
CA TYR A 15 1.14 10.64 2.95
C TYR A 15 0.00 10.01 3.74
N LYS A 16 -1.22 10.11 3.23
CA LYS A 16 -2.38 9.49 3.89
C LYS A 16 -2.23 7.97 3.95
N ILE A 17 -1.75 7.38 2.87
CA ILE A 17 -1.57 5.93 2.81
C ILE A 17 -0.51 5.49 3.81
N LEU A 18 0.60 6.19 3.88
CA LEU A 18 1.63 5.86 4.87
C LEU A 18 1.11 6.04 6.29
N GLY A 19 0.23 7.01 6.49
CA GLY A 19 -0.39 7.22 7.79
C GLY A 19 -1.27 6.06 8.23
N VAL A 20 -1.89 5.35 7.29
CA VAL A 20 -2.68 4.17 7.63
C VAL A 20 -1.81 3.12 8.30
N PHE A 21 -0.62 2.88 7.74
CA PHE A 21 0.31 1.92 8.33
C PHE A 21 0.78 2.38 9.70
N GLU A 22 1.10 3.66 9.84
CA GLU A 22 1.54 4.18 11.12
C GLU A 22 0.46 4.06 12.18
N LYS A 23 -0.77 4.35 11.83
CA LYS A 23 -1.89 4.28 12.76
C LYS A 23 -2.06 2.87 13.31
N GLU A 24 -1.80 1.87 12.50
CA GLU A 24 -1.92 0.47 12.91
C GLU A 24 -0.60 -0.08 13.48
N SER A 25 0.40 0.76 13.64
CA SER A 25 1.71 0.39 14.19
C SER A 25 2.42 -0.67 13.36
N ILE A 26 2.22 -0.64 12.05
CA ILE A 26 2.91 -1.54 11.12
C ILE A 26 4.08 -0.81 10.51
N ASN A 27 5.27 -1.34 10.69
CA ASN A 27 6.47 -0.77 10.09
C ASN A 27 6.63 -1.26 8.66
N LEU A 28 6.90 -0.31 7.78
CA LEU A 28 7.23 -0.65 6.40
C LEU A 28 8.70 -1.04 6.35
N THR A 29 9.00 -2.11 5.63
CA THR A 29 10.37 -2.56 5.46
C THR A 29 10.95 -2.08 4.15
N LYS A 30 10.11 -1.71 3.21
CA LYS A 30 10.55 -1.21 1.93
C LYS A 30 9.42 -0.45 1.26
N ILE A 31 9.77 0.63 0.59
CA ILE A 31 8.85 1.33 -0.29
C ILE A 31 9.61 1.76 -1.53
N GLU A 32 9.02 1.52 -2.68
CA GLU A 32 9.65 1.81 -3.96
C GLU A 32 8.59 2.33 -4.92
N SER A 33 8.91 3.34 -5.69
CA SER A 33 7.99 3.87 -6.69
C SER A 33 8.56 3.68 -8.09
N ARG A 34 7.70 3.41 -9.04
CA ARG A 34 8.06 3.25 -10.44
C ARG A 34 7.02 3.93 -11.31
N PRO A 35 7.44 4.56 -12.43
CA PRO A 35 6.46 5.13 -13.36
C PRO A 35 5.57 4.03 -13.94
N SER A 36 4.30 4.35 -14.07
CA SER A 36 3.36 3.44 -14.70
C SER A 36 3.35 3.69 -16.21
N LYS A 37 3.42 2.63 -16.99
CA LYS A 37 3.39 2.72 -18.45
C LYS A 37 2.06 2.30 -19.03
N LYS A 38 1.09 1.93 -18.17
CA LYS A 38 -0.14 1.32 -18.66
C LYS A 38 -1.39 2.06 -18.21
N GLY A 39 -1.26 3.30 -17.84
CA GLY A 39 -2.42 4.08 -17.48
C GLY A 39 -3.06 3.72 -16.16
N LEU A 40 -2.31 3.07 -15.27
CA LEU A 40 -2.78 2.72 -13.94
C LEU A 40 -2.44 3.81 -12.93
N GLY A 41 -2.61 5.06 -13.32
CA GLY A 41 -2.12 6.17 -12.54
C GLY A 41 -0.71 6.52 -12.99
N LYS A 42 -0.11 7.52 -12.38
CA LYS A 42 1.19 8.02 -12.80
C LYS A 42 2.34 7.16 -12.29
N TYR A 43 2.19 6.63 -11.10
CA TYR A 43 3.23 5.83 -10.46
C TYR A 43 2.62 4.60 -9.83
N LEU A 44 3.42 3.54 -9.83
CA LEU A 44 3.12 2.34 -9.06
C LEU A 44 4.02 2.34 -7.83
N PHE A 45 3.44 2.03 -6.70
CA PHE A 45 4.18 1.94 -5.44
C PHE A 45 4.21 0.49 -4.99
N PHE A 46 5.39 0.02 -4.66
CA PHE A 46 5.60 -1.31 -4.12
C PHE A 46 5.98 -1.16 -2.66
N VAL A 47 5.24 -1.79 -1.79
CA VAL A 47 5.45 -1.64 -0.36
C VAL A 47 5.54 -3.01 0.28
N ASP A 48 6.60 -3.20 1.05
CA ASP A 48 6.77 -4.40 1.86
C ASP A 48 6.60 -4.04 3.32
N PHE A 49 5.96 -4.91 4.06
CA PHE A 49 5.78 -4.74 5.49
C PHE A 49 5.62 -6.12 6.14
N TYR A 50 5.85 -6.18 7.44
CA TYR A 50 5.65 -7.40 8.19
C TYR A 50 4.18 -7.56 8.53
N GLY A 51 3.68 -8.77 8.35
CA GLY A 51 2.32 -9.09 8.68
C GLY A 51 1.75 -10.07 7.69
N HIS A 52 0.80 -10.85 8.14
CA HIS A 52 0.13 -11.82 7.30
C HIS A 52 -1.19 -11.23 6.82
N ARG A 53 -1.54 -11.49 5.56
CA ARG A 53 -2.77 -10.91 4.99
C ARG A 53 -4.04 -11.34 5.73
N LYS A 54 -3.95 -12.38 6.56
CA LYS A 54 -5.08 -12.84 7.38
C LYS A 54 -5.12 -12.18 8.74
N ASP A 55 -4.09 -11.42 9.11
CA ASP A 55 -4.14 -10.64 10.34
C ASP A 55 -5.23 -9.59 10.23
N LYS A 56 -5.98 -9.42 11.31
CA LYS A 56 -7.04 -8.44 11.31
C LYS A 56 -6.51 -7.02 11.09
N THR A 57 -5.38 -6.72 11.70
CA THR A 57 -4.74 -5.42 11.52
C THR A 57 -4.40 -5.17 10.05
N VAL A 58 -3.82 -6.17 9.40
CA VAL A 58 -3.47 -6.06 7.99
C VAL A 58 -4.73 -5.94 7.13
N GLN A 59 -5.77 -6.68 7.46
CA GLN A 59 -7.03 -6.57 6.73
C GLN A 59 -7.64 -5.17 6.85
N ASN A 60 -7.56 -4.58 8.05
CA ASN A 60 -8.04 -3.22 8.24
C ASN A 60 -7.25 -2.22 7.38
N ILE A 61 -5.94 -2.41 7.31
CA ILE A 61 -5.10 -1.56 6.47
C ILE A 61 -5.49 -1.71 5.01
N LEU A 62 -5.64 -2.93 4.53
CA LEU A 62 -5.98 -3.17 3.14
C LEU A 62 -7.34 -2.59 2.79
N ASN A 63 -8.30 -2.69 3.69
CA ASN A 63 -9.62 -2.12 3.48
C ASN A 63 -9.57 -0.60 3.37
N GLU A 64 -8.79 0.05 4.24
CA GLU A 64 -8.64 1.50 4.17
C GLU A 64 -7.91 1.91 2.88
N LEU A 65 -6.86 1.19 2.52
CA LEU A 65 -6.11 1.51 1.31
C LEU A 65 -6.95 1.34 0.06
N ASP A 66 -7.86 0.37 0.05
CA ASP A 66 -8.72 0.16 -1.10
C ASP A 66 -9.54 1.40 -1.41
N GLY A 67 -9.97 2.12 -0.38
CA GLY A 67 -10.71 3.36 -0.57
C GLY A 67 -9.86 4.56 -0.95
N LEU A 68 -8.55 4.46 -0.78
CA LEU A 68 -7.63 5.57 -1.03
C LEU A 68 -6.82 5.40 -2.32
N THR A 69 -6.86 4.22 -2.93
CA THR A 69 -6.02 3.93 -4.09
C THR A 69 -6.85 3.80 -5.34
N TYR A 70 -6.22 4.08 -6.47
CA TYR A 70 -6.81 3.84 -7.77
C TYR A 70 -6.76 2.36 -8.12
N PHE A 71 -5.70 1.69 -7.67
CA PHE A 71 -5.45 0.29 -7.94
C PHE A 71 -4.70 -0.28 -6.75
N LEU A 72 -5.11 -1.45 -6.29
CA LEU A 72 -4.46 -2.10 -5.16
C LEU A 72 -4.45 -3.60 -5.39
N LYS A 73 -3.29 -4.21 -5.20
CA LYS A 73 -3.16 -5.65 -5.32
C LYS A 73 -2.21 -6.16 -4.26
N VAL A 74 -2.58 -7.27 -3.64
CA VAL A 74 -1.72 -7.98 -2.71
C VAL A 74 -0.88 -8.96 -3.51
N LEU A 75 0.45 -8.77 -3.49
CA LEU A 75 1.35 -9.62 -4.24
C LEU A 75 1.70 -10.89 -3.49
N GLY A 76 1.61 -10.83 -2.18
CA GLY A 76 1.88 -11.96 -1.34
C GLY A 76 2.06 -11.50 0.09
N SER A 77 2.06 -12.44 1.01
CA SER A 77 2.30 -12.14 2.40
C SER A 77 3.50 -12.94 2.88
N TYR A 78 4.32 -12.30 3.70
CA TYR A 78 5.51 -12.93 4.24
C TYR A 78 5.27 -13.17 5.72
N PRO A 79 5.30 -14.43 6.15
CA PRO A 79 5.25 -14.66 7.58
C PRO A 79 6.50 -14.07 8.21
N GLU A 80 6.36 -13.62 9.41
CA GLU A 80 7.48 -13.10 10.16
C GLU A 80 8.31 -14.27 10.64
N PHE A 81 9.59 -14.23 10.34
CA PHE A 81 10.49 -15.30 10.75
C PHE A 81 11.25 -14.90 11.99
#